data_52157ec18f9223e913608bcc0d98cbc4
#
_entry.id   52157ec18f9223e913608bcc0d98cbc4
#
_cell.length_a   1.000
_cell.length_b   1.000
_cell.length_c   1.000
_cell.angle_alpha   90.00
_cell.angle_beta   90.00
_cell.angle_gamma   90.00
#
_symmetry.space_group_name_H-M   'P 1'
#
loop_
_entity.id
_entity.type
_entity.pdbx_description
1 polymer ?
#
loop_
_entity_poly.entity_id
_entity_poly.type
_entity_poly.pdbx_seq_one_letter_code
_entity_poly.pdbx_strand_id
1 'polypeptide(L)'
;MAPGTLLLLLSAALALTETWAGSHSLSDAASPRMEPRAPWAEQEGPEYWEEQTGLAKDITQSFRVGLRNLRGYYNQSEAGSHTLQWIYGCDLGPDGRLLRGYHQLAYDGKDYIALNEDLRSWTAADTAAQITQRKWEAAREAEQMRAHLEGTCVEWLRRHLEKGKERLQRAEPPKTHVTHHRISDHEAILRCWALGFYPAEITLTWQRDGEDQTQDTELVETRPAGDGTFQKWGAVVVPSGEEQRYTCHVQHKGLLEPLTLRWEPSSQSTIPIVGTVAGLAVLGAVFIGAVVAAMMRRKSSGGKGGSYSQSVCKWWGWECGGAHQPHNSSCPMSPAGSDHVLFLFYPSQRQCPGL
;
A
#
# COMPACT_ATOMS: atom_id res chain seq x y z
N MET A 1 21.53 3.50 28.90
CA MET A 1 21.96 2.82 27.65
C MET A 1 20.71 2.66 26.80
N ALA A 2 20.70 3.28 25.66
CA ALA A 2 19.51 3.58 24.89
C ALA A 2 18.96 2.37 24.13
N PRO A 3 17.62 2.19 24.02
CA PRO A 3 16.99 1.08 23.30
C PRO A 3 16.85 1.35 21.79
N GLY A 4 17.76 2.11 21.19
CA GLY A 4 17.62 2.56 19.80
C GLY A 4 18.13 1.62 18.71
N THR A 5 18.74 0.48 19.07
CA THR A 5 19.44 -0.39 18.11
C THR A 5 18.62 -1.57 17.59
N LEU A 6 17.46 -1.86 18.18
CA LEU A 6 16.66 -3.04 17.79
C LEU A 6 15.74 -2.80 16.57
N LEU A 7 15.49 -1.55 16.22
CA LEU A 7 14.47 -1.14 15.23
C LEU A 7 14.96 -1.08 13.76
N LEU A 8 16.27 -1.10 13.55
CA LEU A 8 16.84 -1.07 12.19
C LEU A 8 16.69 -2.39 11.42
N LEU A 9 16.35 -3.47 12.09
CA LEU A 9 16.46 -4.83 11.57
C LEU A 9 15.20 -5.34 10.92
N LEU A 10 14.03 -4.93 11.41
CA LEU A 10 12.73 -5.28 10.82
C LEU A 10 12.48 -4.56 9.47
N SER A 11 13.05 -3.38 9.29
CA SER A 11 12.82 -2.56 8.10
C SER A 11 13.53 -3.09 6.84
N ALA A 12 14.68 -3.74 6.97
CA ALA A 12 15.40 -4.29 5.81
C ALA A 12 14.76 -5.59 5.30
N ALA A 13 14.28 -6.44 6.22
CA ALA A 13 13.56 -7.66 5.85
C ALA A 13 12.20 -7.34 5.21
N LEU A 14 11.45 -6.36 5.76
CA LEU A 14 10.20 -5.88 5.18
C LEU A 14 10.39 -5.19 3.82
N ALA A 15 11.46 -4.42 3.63
CA ALA A 15 11.77 -3.80 2.34
C ALA A 15 12.10 -4.83 1.26
N LEU A 16 12.72 -5.95 1.62
CA LEU A 16 12.97 -7.06 0.70
C LEU A 16 11.67 -7.84 0.40
N THR A 17 10.77 -7.99 1.36
CA THR A 17 9.48 -8.63 1.13
C THR A 17 8.56 -7.79 0.24
N GLU A 18 8.61 -6.47 0.34
CA GLU A 18 7.75 -5.59 -0.45
C GLU A 18 8.19 -5.44 -1.91
N THR A 19 9.49 -5.50 -2.20
CA THR A 19 9.96 -5.52 -3.59
C THR A 19 9.57 -6.81 -4.32
N TRP A 20 9.12 -7.83 -3.61
CA TRP A 20 8.79 -9.16 -4.14
C TRP A 20 7.35 -9.61 -3.86
N ALA A 21 6.56 -8.84 -3.12
CA ALA A 21 5.13 -9.08 -2.95
C ALA A 21 4.37 -8.75 -4.25
N GLY A 22 4.70 -9.44 -5.31
CA GLY A 22 3.80 -9.61 -6.44
C GLY A 22 2.77 -10.65 -6.04
N SER A 23 1.52 -10.25 -5.87
CA SER A 23 0.39 -11.15 -5.83
C SER A 23 0.38 -11.98 -7.12
N HIS A 24 0.91 -13.20 -7.06
CA HIS A 24 0.78 -14.14 -8.15
C HIS A 24 -0.44 -15.01 -7.88
N SER A 25 -1.57 -14.63 -8.50
CA SER A 25 -2.64 -15.60 -8.71
C SER A 25 -2.10 -16.65 -9.68
N LEU A 26 -1.99 -17.90 -9.24
CA LEU A 26 -1.68 -19.02 -10.13
C LEU A 26 -2.92 -19.33 -10.98
N SER A 27 -3.14 -18.57 -12.04
CA SER A 27 -3.97 -19.03 -13.13
C SER A 27 -3.14 -20.01 -13.98
N ASP A 28 -3.76 -21.09 -14.41
CA ASP A 28 -3.13 -22.25 -15.09
C ASP A 28 -2.38 -21.94 -16.40
N ALA A 29 -2.22 -20.70 -16.80
CA ALA A 29 -1.77 -20.33 -18.15
C ALA A 29 -0.32 -19.83 -18.25
N ALA A 30 0.36 -19.45 -17.17
CA ALA A 30 1.74 -18.94 -17.28
C ALA A 30 2.64 -19.49 -16.18
N SER A 31 3.77 -20.08 -16.58
CA SER A 31 4.86 -20.37 -15.65
C SER A 31 5.34 -19.05 -15.02
N PRO A 32 5.50 -18.97 -13.68
CA PRO A 32 6.03 -17.79 -13.05
C PRO A 32 7.41 -17.46 -13.60
N ARG A 33 7.58 -16.26 -14.14
CA ARG A 33 8.87 -15.70 -14.51
C ARG A 33 9.25 -14.66 -13.51
N MET A 34 10.44 -14.79 -12.94
CA MET A 34 10.95 -13.82 -11.99
C MET A 34 11.54 -12.63 -12.73
N GLU A 35 11.18 -11.42 -12.31
CA GLU A 35 11.61 -10.18 -12.92
C GLU A 35 12.06 -9.18 -11.85
N PRO A 36 13.07 -8.30 -12.15
CA PRO A 36 13.50 -7.29 -11.22
C PRO A 36 12.39 -6.26 -10.98
N ARG A 37 12.15 -5.91 -9.72
CA ARG A 37 11.25 -4.81 -9.34
C ARG A 37 11.97 -3.66 -8.65
N ALA A 38 13.26 -3.84 -8.37
CA ALA A 38 14.09 -2.82 -7.75
C ALA A 38 15.26 -2.47 -8.67
N PRO A 39 15.65 -1.19 -8.80
CA PRO A 39 16.72 -0.76 -9.70
C PRO A 39 18.06 -1.48 -9.45
N TRP A 40 18.35 -1.80 -8.20
CA TRP A 40 19.58 -2.57 -7.88
C TRP A 40 19.49 -4.03 -8.27
N ALA A 41 18.30 -4.60 -8.38
CA ALA A 41 18.07 -5.97 -8.81
C ALA A 41 18.19 -6.13 -10.34
N GLU A 42 18.00 -5.06 -11.12
CA GLU A 42 18.25 -5.03 -12.57
C GLU A 42 19.74 -5.28 -12.90
N GLN A 43 20.62 -5.02 -11.94
CA GLN A 43 22.06 -5.27 -12.07
C GLN A 43 22.44 -6.75 -11.98
N GLU A 44 21.50 -7.61 -11.58
CA GLU A 44 21.69 -9.05 -11.67
C GLU A 44 21.53 -9.51 -13.12
N GLY A 45 22.45 -10.34 -13.57
CA GLY A 45 22.48 -10.81 -14.97
C GLY A 45 21.30 -11.74 -15.30
N PRO A 46 21.09 -12.04 -16.60
CA PRO A 46 20.01 -12.92 -17.04
C PRO A 46 20.07 -14.32 -16.43
N GLU A 47 21.28 -14.85 -16.22
CA GLU A 47 21.50 -16.16 -15.58
C GLU A 47 20.89 -16.23 -14.17
N TYR A 48 21.04 -15.16 -13.40
CA TYR A 48 20.42 -15.04 -12.08
C TYR A 48 18.89 -15.17 -12.17
N TRP A 49 18.26 -14.46 -13.12
CA TRP A 49 16.81 -14.46 -13.27
C TRP A 49 16.26 -15.79 -13.82
N GLU A 50 17.03 -16.47 -14.64
CA GLU A 50 16.72 -17.83 -15.11
C GLU A 50 16.75 -18.83 -13.94
N GLU A 51 17.79 -18.77 -13.11
CA GLU A 51 17.92 -19.59 -11.91
C GLU A 51 16.76 -19.34 -10.93
N GLN A 52 16.48 -18.06 -10.61
CA GLN A 52 15.37 -17.69 -9.71
C GLN A 52 14.01 -18.13 -10.27
N THR A 53 13.83 -18.06 -11.58
CA THR A 53 12.61 -18.55 -12.25
C THR A 53 12.48 -20.07 -12.12
N GLY A 54 13.59 -20.81 -12.26
CA GLY A 54 13.64 -22.26 -12.03
C GLY A 54 13.22 -22.62 -10.61
N LEU A 55 13.83 -21.97 -9.62
CA LEU A 55 13.49 -22.16 -8.21
C LEU A 55 12.01 -21.86 -7.90
N ALA A 56 11.47 -20.78 -8.44
CA ALA A 56 10.07 -20.43 -8.26
C ALA A 56 9.11 -21.50 -8.80
N LYS A 57 9.46 -22.14 -9.93
CA LYS A 57 8.70 -23.27 -10.50
C LYS A 57 8.74 -24.49 -9.59
N ASP A 58 9.91 -24.84 -9.06
CA ASP A 58 10.08 -25.98 -8.16
C ASP A 58 9.31 -25.78 -6.86
N ILE A 59 9.37 -24.58 -6.28
CA ILE A 59 8.59 -24.20 -5.10
C ILE A 59 7.10 -24.30 -5.40
N THR A 60 6.65 -23.77 -6.54
CA THR A 60 5.24 -23.85 -6.96
C THR A 60 4.76 -25.29 -7.01
N GLN A 61 5.55 -26.19 -7.59
CA GLN A 61 5.20 -27.60 -7.64
C GLN A 61 5.17 -28.24 -6.25
N SER A 62 6.11 -27.91 -5.38
CA SER A 62 6.14 -28.39 -4.00
C SER A 62 4.91 -27.94 -3.22
N PHE A 63 4.46 -26.68 -3.41
CA PHE A 63 3.25 -26.15 -2.77
C PHE A 63 1.96 -26.83 -3.27
N ARG A 64 1.87 -27.14 -4.57
CA ARG A 64 0.75 -27.92 -5.11
C ARG A 64 0.66 -29.32 -4.49
N VAL A 65 1.80 -29.95 -4.27
CA VAL A 65 1.86 -31.24 -3.55
C VAL A 65 1.49 -31.04 -2.08
N GLY A 66 2.04 -30.00 -1.45
CA GLY A 66 1.75 -29.66 -0.05
C GLY A 66 0.26 -29.46 0.20
N LEU A 67 -0.41 -28.64 -0.61
CA LEU A 67 -1.87 -28.41 -0.51
C LEU A 67 -2.68 -29.70 -0.62
N ARG A 68 -2.31 -30.62 -1.54
CA ARG A 68 -2.99 -31.91 -1.66
C ARG A 68 -2.80 -32.78 -0.41
N ASN A 69 -1.59 -32.80 0.14
CA ASN A 69 -1.29 -33.58 1.35
C ASN A 69 -2.03 -33.00 2.57
N LEU A 70 -2.01 -31.69 2.75
CA LEU A 70 -2.71 -30.99 3.83
C LEU A 70 -4.22 -31.24 3.79
N ARG A 71 -4.82 -31.13 2.60
CA ARG A 71 -6.22 -31.52 2.40
C ARG A 71 -6.50 -32.94 2.91
N GLY A 72 -5.60 -33.88 2.63
CA GLY A 72 -5.72 -35.26 3.13
C GLY A 72 -5.55 -35.34 4.64
N TYR A 73 -4.58 -34.64 5.24
CA TYR A 73 -4.33 -34.67 6.68
C TYR A 73 -5.50 -34.11 7.49
N TYR A 74 -6.21 -33.12 6.95
CA TYR A 74 -7.39 -32.51 7.57
C TYR A 74 -8.71 -33.10 7.11
N ASN A 75 -8.68 -34.18 6.29
CA ASN A 75 -9.88 -34.84 5.75
C ASN A 75 -10.87 -33.87 5.08
N GLN A 76 -10.35 -32.93 4.31
CA GLN A 76 -11.11 -31.89 3.61
C GLN A 76 -11.51 -32.36 2.21
N SER A 77 -12.63 -31.81 1.69
CA SER A 77 -13.15 -32.14 0.36
C SER A 77 -12.29 -31.53 -0.77
N GLU A 78 -12.44 -32.06 -1.99
CA GLU A 78 -11.77 -31.51 -3.17
C GLU A 78 -12.37 -30.19 -3.67
N ALA A 79 -13.57 -29.86 -3.25
CA ALA A 79 -14.30 -28.69 -3.68
C ALA A 79 -13.91 -27.40 -2.91
N GLY A 80 -13.14 -27.53 -1.82
CA GLY A 80 -12.70 -26.39 -1.00
C GLY A 80 -11.50 -25.66 -1.60
N SER A 81 -11.45 -24.35 -1.42
CA SER A 81 -10.26 -23.53 -1.66
C SER A 81 -9.47 -23.41 -0.36
N HIS A 82 -8.15 -23.62 -0.41
CA HIS A 82 -7.27 -23.60 0.75
C HIS A 82 -6.02 -22.79 0.46
N THR A 83 -5.44 -22.22 1.52
CA THR A 83 -4.26 -21.35 1.43
C THR A 83 -3.10 -21.96 2.21
N LEU A 84 -1.93 -22.06 1.58
CA LEU A 84 -0.67 -22.39 2.24
C LEU A 84 0.26 -21.21 2.13
N GLN A 85 0.69 -20.69 3.27
CA GLN A 85 1.62 -19.57 3.38
C GLN A 85 2.98 -20.08 3.88
N TRP A 86 4.04 -19.50 3.37
CA TRP A 86 5.40 -19.80 3.78
C TRP A 86 6.21 -18.52 3.88
N ILE A 87 6.90 -18.37 4.99
CA ILE A 87 7.90 -17.34 5.19
C ILE A 87 9.22 -17.98 5.60
N TYR A 88 10.30 -17.57 4.98
CA TYR A 88 11.65 -17.87 5.44
C TYR A 88 12.56 -16.68 5.16
N GLY A 89 13.62 -16.54 5.96
CA GLY A 89 14.55 -15.43 5.82
C GLY A 89 15.46 -15.30 7.02
N CYS A 90 16.29 -14.25 7.00
CA CYS A 90 17.26 -13.98 8.02
C CYS A 90 17.32 -12.49 8.35
N ASP A 91 17.43 -12.19 9.65
CA ASP A 91 17.74 -10.85 10.17
C ASP A 91 19.22 -10.76 10.54
N LEU A 92 19.83 -9.61 10.21
CA LEU A 92 21.21 -9.32 10.60
C LEU A 92 21.28 -8.39 11.80
N GLY A 93 22.21 -8.69 12.70
CA GLY A 93 22.61 -7.78 13.76
C GLY A 93 23.39 -6.58 13.23
N PRO A 94 23.64 -5.58 14.10
CA PRO A 94 24.47 -4.42 13.77
C PRO A 94 25.90 -4.80 13.36
N ASP A 95 26.38 -5.96 13.81
CA ASP A 95 27.68 -6.55 13.46
C ASP A 95 27.67 -7.29 12.11
N GLY A 96 26.51 -7.32 11.45
CA GLY A 96 26.30 -8.01 10.19
C GLY A 96 26.21 -9.53 10.29
N ARG A 97 26.11 -10.10 11.50
CA ARG A 97 25.91 -11.55 11.70
C ARG A 97 24.43 -11.88 11.78
N LEU A 98 24.12 -13.16 11.57
CA LEU A 98 22.76 -13.66 11.75
C LEU A 98 22.29 -13.35 13.17
N LEU A 99 21.18 -12.59 13.26
CA LEU A 99 20.48 -12.32 14.52
C LEU A 99 19.35 -13.33 14.72
N ARG A 100 18.59 -13.60 13.68
CA ARG A 100 17.44 -14.52 13.69
C ARG A 100 17.23 -15.13 12.31
N GLY A 101 16.86 -16.40 12.29
CA GLY A 101 16.43 -17.11 11.08
C GLY A 101 14.97 -17.52 11.19
N TYR A 102 14.28 -17.57 10.08
CA TYR A 102 12.86 -17.94 9.99
C TYR A 102 12.65 -19.02 8.94
N HIS A 103 11.82 -19.99 9.26
CA HIS A 103 11.23 -20.92 8.31
C HIS A 103 9.93 -21.44 8.90
N GLN A 104 8.81 -20.93 8.44
CA GLN A 104 7.51 -21.28 9.02
C GLN A 104 6.40 -21.28 7.99
N LEU A 105 5.43 -22.17 8.19
CA LEU A 105 4.27 -22.34 7.33
C LEU A 105 2.99 -22.10 8.12
N ALA A 106 1.98 -21.55 7.42
CA ALA A 106 0.62 -21.43 7.89
C ALA A 106 -0.34 -22.05 6.89
N TYR A 107 -1.38 -22.72 7.37
CA TYR A 107 -2.43 -23.32 6.56
C TYR A 107 -3.79 -22.72 6.92
N ASP A 108 -4.51 -22.21 5.92
CA ASP A 108 -5.77 -21.49 6.10
C ASP A 108 -5.70 -20.37 7.17
N GLY A 109 -4.59 -19.63 7.17
CA GLY A 109 -4.35 -18.50 8.07
C GLY A 109 -3.99 -18.90 9.50
N LYS A 110 -3.72 -20.18 9.79
CA LYS A 110 -3.32 -20.70 11.11
C LYS A 110 -1.91 -21.27 11.03
N ASP A 111 -1.13 -21.06 12.08
CA ASP A 111 0.19 -21.67 12.20
C ASP A 111 0.11 -23.17 11.96
N TYR A 112 1.03 -23.70 11.16
CA TYR A 112 1.14 -25.11 10.83
C TYR A 112 2.41 -25.71 11.40
N ILE A 113 3.57 -25.29 10.93
CA ILE A 113 4.87 -25.74 11.43
C ILE A 113 5.89 -24.61 11.34
N ALA A 114 6.75 -24.50 12.33
CA ALA A 114 7.80 -23.49 12.39
C ALA A 114 9.14 -24.08 12.85
N LEU A 115 10.23 -23.63 12.23
CA LEU A 115 11.57 -23.85 12.71
C LEU A 115 11.79 -23.00 13.97
N ASN A 116 12.29 -23.60 15.05
CA ASN A 116 12.57 -22.91 16.29
C ASN A 116 13.79 -21.99 16.18
N GLU A 117 13.96 -21.10 17.13
CA GLU A 117 15.09 -20.14 17.16
C GLU A 117 16.47 -20.81 17.20
N ASP A 118 16.56 -22.06 17.69
CA ASP A 118 17.78 -22.88 17.69
C ASP A 118 18.20 -23.34 16.29
N LEU A 119 17.34 -23.16 15.28
CA LEU A 119 17.49 -23.60 13.89
C LEU A 119 17.75 -25.09 13.76
N ARG A 120 17.30 -25.92 14.71
CA ARG A 120 17.57 -27.36 14.79
C ARG A 120 16.32 -28.18 15.05
N SER A 121 15.28 -27.59 15.56
CA SER A 121 14.06 -28.27 15.97
C SER A 121 12.81 -27.58 15.41
N TRP A 122 11.72 -28.31 15.36
CA TRP A 122 10.44 -27.86 14.81
C TRP A 122 9.38 -27.76 15.89
N THR A 123 8.48 -26.80 15.73
CA THR A 123 7.22 -26.73 16.49
C THR A 123 6.06 -26.96 15.53
N ALA A 124 5.33 -28.05 15.73
CA ALA A 124 4.10 -28.38 15.01
C ALA A 124 2.89 -27.88 15.79
N ALA A 125 1.96 -27.20 15.12
CA ALA A 125 0.78 -26.63 15.78
C ALA A 125 -0.27 -27.68 16.15
N ASP A 126 -0.35 -28.78 15.41
CA ASP A 126 -1.34 -29.84 15.60
C ASP A 126 -0.84 -31.21 15.15
N THR A 127 -1.73 -32.22 15.20
CA THR A 127 -1.41 -33.61 14.84
C THR A 127 -1.15 -33.78 13.33
N ALA A 128 -1.74 -32.96 12.47
CA ALA A 128 -1.47 -32.97 11.02
C ALA A 128 -0.05 -32.42 10.75
N ALA A 129 0.33 -31.32 11.40
CA ALA A 129 1.67 -30.75 11.31
C ALA A 129 2.75 -31.69 11.88
N GLN A 130 2.44 -32.54 12.86
CA GLN A 130 3.35 -33.56 13.39
C GLN A 130 3.70 -34.63 12.32
N ILE A 131 2.84 -34.86 11.32
CA ILE A 131 3.17 -35.76 10.20
C ILE A 131 4.29 -35.13 9.36
N THR A 132 4.18 -33.84 9.04
CA THR A 132 5.21 -33.08 8.33
C THR A 132 6.49 -33.01 9.17
N GLN A 133 6.39 -32.71 10.44
CA GLN A 133 7.55 -32.66 11.36
C GLN A 133 8.36 -33.94 11.29
N ARG A 134 7.73 -35.12 11.43
CA ARG A 134 8.42 -36.41 11.35
C ARG A 134 9.14 -36.64 10.02
N LYS A 135 8.52 -36.22 8.92
CA LYS A 135 9.14 -36.32 7.60
C LYS A 135 10.38 -35.42 7.48
N TRP A 136 10.29 -34.19 8.00
CA TRP A 136 11.36 -33.22 7.95
C TRP A 136 12.51 -33.56 8.89
N GLU A 137 12.21 -34.12 10.06
CA GLU A 137 13.23 -34.68 10.95
C GLU A 137 13.98 -35.86 10.31
N ALA A 138 13.25 -36.78 9.66
CA ALA A 138 13.86 -37.90 8.95
C ALA A 138 14.73 -37.45 7.76
N ALA A 139 14.35 -36.37 7.08
CA ALA A 139 15.09 -35.78 5.96
C ALA A 139 16.21 -34.83 6.42
N ARG A 140 16.35 -34.55 7.72
CA ARG A 140 17.29 -33.61 8.29
C ARG A 140 17.12 -32.18 7.70
N GLU A 141 15.88 -31.78 7.48
CA GLU A 141 15.53 -30.52 6.86
C GLU A 141 16.01 -29.31 7.69
N ALA A 142 15.99 -29.40 9.00
CA ALA A 142 16.47 -28.33 9.88
C ALA A 142 17.96 -28.01 9.66
N GLU A 143 18.81 -29.03 9.48
CA GLU A 143 20.24 -28.82 9.21
C GLU A 143 20.48 -28.14 7.86
N GLN A 144 19.69 -28.51 6.82
CA GLN A 144 19.80 -27.90 5.50
C GLN A 144 19.33 -26.43 5.56
N MET A 145 18.19 -26.18 6.21
CA MET A 145 17.66 -24.82 6.39
C MET A 145 18.60 -23.95 7.20
N ARG A 146 19.14 -24.49 8.30
CA ARG A 146 20.12 -23.77 9.11
C ARG A 146 21.35 -23.37 8.30
N ALA A 147 21.93 -24.27 7.54
CA ALA A 147 23.09 -23.98 6.67
C ALA A 147 22.79 -22.86 5.67
N HIS A 148 21.56 -22.85 5.11
CA HIS A 148 21.11 -21.78 4.24
C HIS A 148 20.96 -20.44 4.99
N LEU A 149 20.26 -20.42 6.14
CA LEU A 149 20.00 -19.21 6.92
C LEU A 149 21.29 -18.56 7.46
N GLU A 150 22.23 -19.39 7.95
CA GLU A 150 23.53 -18.91 8.48
C GLU A 150 24.51 -18.50 7.37
N GLY A 151 24.41 -19.05 6.17
CA GLY A 151 25.31 -18.81 5.03
C GLY A 151 24.68 -17.95 3.95
N THR A 152 24.08 -18.59 2.99
CA THR A 152 23.60 -17.97 1.74
C THR A 152 22.62 -16.82 1.97
N CYS A 153 21.71 -16.95 2.92
CA CYS A 153 20.74 -15.89 3.26
C CYS A 153 21.46 -14.62 3.70
N VAL A 154 22.41 -14.75 4.62
CA VAL A 154 23.21 -13.64 5.13
C VAL A 154 24.04 -12.98 4.03
N GLU A 155 24.69 -13.79 3.18
CA GLU A 155 25.52 -13.29 2.07
C GLU A 155 24.69 -12.51 1.05
N TRP A 156 23.53 -13.04 0.66
CA TRP A 156 22.61 -12.36 -0.25
C TRP A 156 22.04 -11.08 0.33
N LEU A 157 21.63 -11.10 1.59
CA LEU A 157 21.11 -9.91 2.23
C LEU A 157 22.16 -8.79 2.27
N ARG A 158 23.42 -9.10 2.62
CA ARG A 158 24.52 -8.12 2.60
C ARG A 158 24.74 -7.57 1.18
N ARG A 159 24.73 -8.43 0.19
CA ARG A 159 24.88 -8.03 -1.23
C ARG A 159 23.80 -7.08 -1.67
N HIS A 160 22.54 -7.36 -1.34
CA HIS A 160 21.42 -6.48 -1.68
C HIS A 160 21.44 -5.16 -0.90
N LEU A 161 21.82 -5.19 0.37
CA LEU A 161 21.98 -3.97 1.18
C LEU A 161 23.07 -3.05 0.62
N GLU A 162 24.15 -3.60 0.09
CA GLU A 162 25.20 -2.79 -0.54
C GLU A 162 24.77 -2.26 -1.92
N LYS A 163 24.24 -3.11 -2.78
CA LYS A 163 23.75 -2.69 -4.12
C LYS A 163 22.59 -1.70 -4.04
N GLY A 164 21.69 -1.91 -3.10
CA GLY A 164 20.50 -1.07 -2.88
C GLY A 164 20.69 0.06 -1.86
N LYS A 165 21.91 0.32 -1.42
CA LYS A 165 22.23 1.21 -0.29
C LYS A 165 21.51 2.55 -0.32
N GLU A 166 21.51 3.23 -1.45
CA GLU A 166 20.88 4.54 -1.60
C GLU A 166 19.37 4.52 -1.31
N ARG A 167 18.69 3.42 -1.64
CA ARG A 167 17.26 3.27 -1.41
C ARG A 167 16.93 2.56 -0.10
N LEU A 168 17.64 1.48 0.21
CA LEU A 168 17.36 0.65 1.40
C LEU A 168 17.79 1.30 2.71
N GLN A 169 18.81 2.16 2.67
CA GLN A 169 19.31 2.89 3.86
C GLN A 169 18.84 4.35 3.93
N ARG A 170 17.89 4.75 3.05
CA ARG A 170 17.30 6.09 3.07
C ARG A 170 16.36 6.27 4.26
N ALA A 171 16.04 7.51 4.55
CA ALA A 171 14.92 7.86 5.40
C ALA A 171 14.08 8.92 4.69
N GLU A 172 12.86 8.57 4.32
CA GLU A 172 11.88 9.49 3.73
C GLU A 172 10.88 9.90 4.81
N PRO A 173 10.77 11.17 5.15
CA PRO A 173 9.83 11.61 6.17
C PRO A 173 8.38 11.48 5.69
N PRO A 174 7.41 11.28 6.60
CA PRO A 174 6.01 11.23 6.24
C PRO A 174 5.50 12.60 5.78
N LYS A 175 4.64 12.60 4.77
CA LYS A 175 3.74 13.71 4.44
C LYS A 175 2.51 13.58 5.34
N THR A 176 2.26 14.58 6.17
CA THR A 176 1.25 14.50 7.21
C THR A 176 0.16 15.55 7.02
N HIS A 177 -1.08 15.20 7.35
CA HIS A 177 -2.20 16.14 7.41
C HIS A 177 -3.30 15.58 8.31
N VAL A 178 -4.17 16.46 8.79
CA VAL A 178 -5.35 16.10 9.60
C VAL A 178 -6.62 16.39 8.81
N THR A 179 -7.52 15.42 8.77
CA THR A 179 -8.86 15.57 8.19
C THR A 179 -9.92 15.59 9.27
N HIS A 180 -11.01 16.29 9.02
CA HIS A 180 -12.15 16.42 9.91
C HIS A 180 -13.40 15.88 9.23
N HIS A 181 -14.15 15.05 9.94
CA HIS A 181 -15.37 14.42 9.45
C HIS A 181 -16.46 14.53 10.50
N ARG A 182 -17.50 15.30 10.24
CA ARG A 182 -18.64 15.43 11.14
C ARG A 182 -19.45 14.13 11.13
N ILE A 183 -19.71 13.57 12.31
CA ILE A 183 -20.54 12.36 12.51
C ILE A 183 -21.96 12.78 12.88
N SER A 184 -22.10 13.74 13.80
CA SER A 184 -23.36 14.25 14.30
C SER A 184 -23.27 15.75 14.61
N ASP A 185 -24.31 16.32 15.18
CA ASP A 185 -24.28 17.71 15.65
C ASP A 185 -23.36 17.91 16.86
N HIS A 186 -23.01 16.84 17.56
CA HIS A 186 -22.23 16.86 18.80
C HIS A 186 -20.84 16.21 18.69
N GLU A 187 -20.55 15.49 17.59
CA GLU A 187 -19.32 14.71 17.44
C GLU A 187 -18.73 14.81 16.04
N ALA A 188 -17.42 14.79 15.98
CA ALA A 188 -16.65 14.71 14.75
C ALA A 188 -15.49 13.71 14.90
N ILE A 189 -14.97 13.20 13.77
CA ILE A 189 -13.73 12.42 13.72
C ILE A 189 -12.61 13.33 13.25
N LEU A 190 -11.51 13.35 13.99
CA LEU A 190 -10.24 13.84 13.52
C LEU A 190 -9.37 12.65 13.08
N ARG A 191 -8.86 12.67 11.87
CA ARG A 191 -7.95 11.62 11.35
C ARG A 191 -6.65 12.23 10.94
N CYS A 192 -5.57 11.74 11.56
CA CYS A 192 -4.20 12.12 11.27
C CYS A 192 -3.60 11.12 10.29
N TRP A 193 -3.08 11.59 9.19
CA TRP A 193 -2.47 10.81 8.13
C TRP A 193 -0.97 10.99 8.09
N ALA A 194 -0.27 9.89 7.88
CA ALA A 194 1.14 9.84 7.55
C ALA A 194 1.31 9.02 6.26
N LEU A 195 1.82 9.61 5.19
CA LEU A 195 1.88 9.04 3.86
C LEU A 195 3.28 9.15 3.26
N GLY A 196 3.69 8.15 2.47
CA GLY A 196 4.90 8.19 1.67
C GLY A 196 6.19 8.17 2.48
N PHE A 197 6.20 7.55 3.66
CA PHE A 197 7.38 7.48 4.52
C PHE A 197 8.15 6.16 4.33
N TYR A 198 9.44 6.18 4.65
CA TYR A 198 10.31 5.03 4.70
C TYR A 198 11.43 5.27 5.74
N PRO A 199 11.77 4.29 6.59
CA PRO A 199 11.20 2.94 6.70
C PRO A 199 9.81 2.91 7.34
N ALA A 200 9.23 1.71 7.46
CA ALA A 200 7.89 1.46 7.98
C ALA A 200 7.67 1.87 9.44
N GLU A 201 8.74 1.87 10.24
CA GLU A 201 8.67 2.22 11.65
C GLU A 201 8.24 3.68 11.83
N ILE A 202 7.13 3.89 12.51
CA ILE A 202 6.54 5.20 12.79
C ILE A 202 5.71 5.13 14.06
N THR A 203 5.68 6.20 14.83
CA THR A 203 4.78 6.36 15.96
C THR A 203 3.83 7.52 15.68
N LEU A 204 2.54 7.26 15.82
CA LEU A 204 1.46 8.24 15.67
C LEU A 204 0.60 8.18 16.93
N THR A 205 0.44 9.30 17.62
CA THR A 205 -0.36 9.40 18.83
C THR A 205 -1.28 10.62 18.79
N TRP A 206 -2.48 10.48 19.30
CA TRP A 206 -3.37 11.59 19.57
C TRP A 206 -3.28 11.99 21.04
N GLN A 207 -3.24 13.29 21.29
CA GLN A 207 -3.28 13.87 22.63
C GLN A 207 -4.44 14.86 22.75
N ARG A 208 -5.10 14.90 23.91
CA ARG A 208 -6.05 15.93 24.32
C ARG A 208 -5.43 16.71 25.45
N ASP A 209 -5.24 18.02 25.28
CA ASP A 209 -4.61 18.90 26.28
C ASP A 209 -3.24 18.41 26.80
N GLY A 210 -2.51 17.65 25.94
CA GLY A 210 -1.22 17.06 26.27
C GLY A 210 -1.28 15.64 26.86
N GLU A 211 -2.45 15.06 27.06
CA GLU A 211 -2.63 13.69 27.58
C GLU A 211 -2.95 12.71 26.44
N ASP A 212 -2.22 11.60 26.39
CA ASP A 212 -2.38 10.57 25.36
C ASP A 212 -3.77 9.93 25.37
N GLN A 213 -4.38 9.80 24.19
CA GLN A 213 -5.72 9.22 23.98
C GLN A 213 -5.64 7.79 23.45
N THR A 214 -4.83 6.93 24.08
CA THR A 214 -4.52 5.58 23.57
C THR A 214 -5.76 4.69 23.44
N GLN A 215 -6.69 4.75 24.41
CA GLN A 215 -7.90 3.89 24.41
C GLN A 215 -8.98 4.38 23.45
N ASP A 216 -9.01 5.68 23.16
CA ASP A 216 -10.03 6.31 22.32
C ASP A 216 -9.56 6.58 20.89
N THR A 217 -8.37 6.08 20.55
CA THR A 217 -7.78 6.22 19.21
C THR A 217 -7.92 4.93 18.41
N GLU A 218 -8.57 5.03 17.25
CA GLU A 218 -8.49 3.99 16.22
C GLU A 218 -7.18 4.13 15.46
N LEU A 219 -6.31 3.13 15.56
CA LEU A 219 -5.01 3.14 14.89
C LEU A 219 -4.94 1.96 13.92
N VAL A 220 -4.71 2.23 12.62
CA VAL A 220 -4.50 1.15 11.65
C VAL A 220 -3.04 0.68 11.68
N GLU A 221 -2.84 -0.58 11.31
CA GLU A 221 -1.50 -1.08 11.07
C GLU A 221 -0.83 -0.32 9.93
N THR A 222 0.48 -0.08 10.05
CA THR A 222 1.28 0.50 8.97
C THR A 222 1.19 -0.41 7.75
N ARG A 223 0.86 0.16 6.60
CA ARG A 223 0.61 -0.58 5.36
C ARG A 223 1.48 -0.07 4.21
N PRO A 224 1.85 -0.93 3.25
CA PRO A 224 2.59 -0.52 2.07
C PRO A 224 1.73 0.34 1.13
N ALA A 225 2.34 1.35 0.51
CA ALA A 225 1.72 2.19 -0.51
C ALA A 225 1.78 1.58 -1.92
N GLY A 226 2.68 0.59 -2.15
CA GLY A 226 2.90 -0.06 -3.44
C GLY A 226 4.06 0.53 -4.27
N ASP A 227 4.60 1.67 -3.86
CA ASP A 227 5.75 2.35 -4.48
C ASP A 227 7.05 2.22 -3.66
N GLY A 228 7.05 1.36 -2.63
CA GLY A 228 8.15 1.16 -1.70
C GLY A 228 8.16 2.15 -0.54
N THR A 229 7.07 2.86 -0.31
CA THR A 229 6.80 3.69 0.88
C THR A 229 5.64 3.13 1.68
N PHE A 230 5.38 3.71 2.85
CA PHE A 230 4.38 3.25 3.79
C PHE A 230 3.35 4.31 4.10
N GLN A 231 2.23 3.85 4.66
CA GLN A 231 1.09 4.66 5.08
C GLN A 231 0.60 4.22 6.46
N LYS A 232 0.15 5.19 7.25
CA LYS A 232 -0.53 4.96 8.52
C LYS A 232 -1.50 6.09 8.79
N TRP A 233 -2.56 5.81 9.51
CA TRP A 233 -3.41 6.85 10.08
C TRP A 233 -3.91 6.45 11.46
N GLY A 234 -4.27 7.47 12.24
CA GLY A 234 -4.95 7.32 13.50
C GLY A 234 -6.12 8.30 13.59
N ALA A 235 -7.24 7.87 14.15
CA ALA A 235 -8.44 8.66 14.27
C ALA A 235 -8.95 8.70 15.71
N VAL A 236 -9.52 9.83 16.11
CA VAL A 236 -10.13 10.04 17.41
C VAL A 236 -11.50 10.69 17.22
N VAL A 237 -12.49 10.28 18.02
CA VAL A 237 -13.79 10.93 18.09
C VAL A 237 -13.69 12.08 19.08
N VAL A 238 -14.13 13.27 18.65
CA VAL A 238 -14.02 14.49 19.44
C VAL A 238 -15.39 15.18 19.55
N PRO A 239 -15.73 15.81 20.69
CA PRO A 239 -16.90 16.67 20.79
C PRO A 239 -16.79 17.86 19.83
N SER A 240 -17.87 18.18 19.12
CA SER A 240 -17.91 19.34 18.22
C SER A 240 -17.63 20.63 18.98
N GLY A 241 -16.66 21.40 18.49
CA GLY A 241 -16.18 22.63 19.12
C GLY A 241 -14.96 22.46 20.04
N GLU A 242 -14.53 21.21 20.31
CA GLU A 242 -13.33 20.94 21.12
C GLU A 242 -12.14 20.49 20.24
N GLU A 243 -12.24 20.52 18.92
CA GLU A 243 -11.23 20.00 17.99
C GLU A 243 -9.84 20.59 18.24
N GLN A 244 -9.77 21.86 18.66
CA GLN A 244 -8.49 22.55 18.90
C GLN A 244 -7.76 22.09 20.16
N ARG A 245 -8.39 21.29 21.01
CA ARG A 245 -7.75 20.65 22.17
C ARG A 245 -6.94 19.42 21.79
N TYR A 246 -7.15 18.90 20.57
CA TYR A 246 -6.52 17.68 20.10
C TYR A 246 -5.33 17.98 19.22
N THR A 247 -4.24 17.24 19.46
CA THR A 247 -3.01 17.29 18.66
C THR A 247 -2.59 15.88 18.26
N CYS A 248 -2.17 15.74 17.01
CA CYS A 248 -1.55 14.53 16.51
C CYS A 248 -0.03 14.68 16.57
N HIS A 249 0.65 13.70 17.16
CA HIS A 249 2.08 13.65 17.27
C HIS A 249 2.62 12.53 16.39
N VAL A 250 3.58 12.85 15.53
CA VAL A 250 4.20 11.89 14.60
C VAL A 250 5.70 11.88 14.81
N GLN A 251 6.25 10.66 15.06
CA GLN A 251 7.68 10.42 15.20
C GLN A 251 8.12 9.45 14.10
N HIS A 252 9.16 9.81 13.38
CA HIS A 252 9.72 9.00 12.32
C HIS A 252 11.20 9.32 12.13
N LYS A 253 12.00 8.31 11.75
CA LYS A 253 13.45 8.43 11.53
C LYS A 253 13.83 9.52 10.52
N GLY A 254 12.96 9.78 9.53
CA GLY A 254 13.18 10.80 8.50
C GLY A 254 12.87 12.23 8.94
N LEU A 255 12.31 12.42 10.14
CA LEU A 255 12.02 13.74 10.71
C LEU A 255 13.18 14.19 11.62
N LEU A 256 13.58 15.44 11.50
CA LEU A 256 14.59 16.03 12.39
C LEU A 256 14.07 16.16 13.82
N GLU A 257 12.79 16.51 13.95
CA GLU A 257 12.07 16.62 15.22
C GLU A 257 10.68 16.02 15.06
N PRO A 258 10.04 15.51 16.12
CA PRO A 258 8.66 15.04 16.09
C PRO A 258 7.70 16.14 15.60
N LEU A 259 6.74 15.78 14.75
CA LEU A 259 5.73 16.71 14.28
C LEU A 259 4.54 16.76 15.23
N THR A 260 4.00 17.96 15.44
CA THR A 260 2.73 18.19 16.12
C THR A 260 1.77 18.86 15.14
N LEU A 261 0.65 18.19 14.86
CA LEU A 261 -0.37 18.68 13.93
C LEU A 261 -1.68 18.94 14.68
N ARG A 262 -2.41 19.95 14.20
CA ARG A 262 -3.79 20.23 14.58
C ARG A 262 -4.67 20.24 13.34
N TRP A 263 -5.95 20.03 13.52
CA TRP A 263 -6.90 20.31 12.47
C TRP A 263 -6.97 21.84 12.24
N GLU A 264 -6.72 22.23 11.01
CA GLU A 264 -6.90 23.60 10.57
C GLU A 264 -8.22 23.67 9.77
N PRO A 265 -9.23 24.40 10.27
CA PRO A 265 -10.41 24.66 9.48
C PRO A 265 -9.97 25.31 8.19
N SER A 266 -10.34 24.72 7.02
CA SER A 266 -10.11 25.39 5.76
C SER A 266 -10.71 26.78 5.88
N SER A 267 -9.87 27.81 5.85
CA SER A 267 -10.32 29.16 5.57
C SER A 267 -10.96 29.07 4.19
N GLN A 268 -12.27 28.82 4.15
CA GLN A 268 -13.02 29.10 2.94
C GLN A 268 -12.63 30.56 2.62
N SER A 269 -11.89 30.73 1.53
CA SER A 269 -11.77 32.03 0.94
C SER A 269 -13.20 32.42 0.64
N THR A 270 -13.81 33.14 1.58
CA THR A 270 -14.97 33.98 1.30
C THR A 270 -14.43 34.91 0.20
N ILE A 271 -14.58 34.46 -1.05
CA ILE A 271 -14.60 35.41 -2.16
C ILE A 271 -15.63 36.42 -1.69
N PRO A 272 -15.25 37.65 -1.38
CA PRO A 272 -16.17 38.55 -0.72
C PRO A 272 -17.34 38.68 -1.68
N ILE A 273 -18.48 38.11 -1.29
CA ILE A 273 -19.75 38.23 -2.03
C ILE A 273 -19.99 39.72 -2.37
N VAL A 274 -19.50 40.62 -1.53
CA VAL A 274 -19.44 42.07 -1.74
C VAL A 274 -18.72 42.44 -3.03
N GLY A 275 -17.60 41.79 -3.41
CA GLY A 275 -16.88 42.08 -4.67
C GLY A 275 -17.65 41.59 -5.91
N THR A 276 -18.34 40.46 -5.82
CA THR A 276 -19.16 39.95 -6.93
C THR A 276 -20.43 40.75 -7.08
N VAL A 277 -21.08 41.15 -5.99
CA VAL A 277 -22.28 42.00 -6.04
C VAL A 277 -21.93 43.42 -6.54
N ALA A 278 -20.81 43.99 -6.09
CA ALA A 278 -20.32 45.29 -6.61
C ALA A 278 -19.98 45.20 -8.08
N GLY A 279 -19.30 44.14 -8.53
CA GLY A 279 -18.94 43.93 -9.94
C GLY A 279 -20.18 43.78 -10.84
N LEU A 280 -21.21 43.05 -10.38
CA LEU A 280 -22.47 42.91 -11.11
C LEU A 280 -23.27 44.21 -11.15
N ALA A 281 -23.26 45.00 -10.07
CA ALA A 281 -23.91 46.31 -10.03
C ALA A 281 -23.26 47.31 -11.01
N VAL A 282 -21.92 47.32 -11.09
CA VAL A 282 -21.18 48.18 -12.03
C VAL A 282 -21.44 47.73 -13.48
N LEU A 283 -21.43 46.45 -13.77
CA LEU A 283 -21.77 45.90 -15.10
C LEU A 283 -23.22 46.24 -15.49
N GLY A 284 -24.15 46.15 -14.56
CA GLY A 284 -25.57 46.51 -14.74
C GLY A 284 -25.71 48.01 -15.05
N ALA A 285 -25.03 48.87 -14.31
CA ALA A 285 -25.05 50.31 -14.54
C ALA A 285 -24.46 50.72 -15.89
N VAL A 286 -23.34 50.10 -16.31
CA VAL A 286 -22.73 50.28 -17.63
C VAL A 286 -23.65 49.83 -18.74
N PHE A 287 -24.35 48.69 -18.57
CA PHE A 287 -25.29 48.16 -19.56
C PHE A 287 -26.51 49.09 -19.70
N ILE A 288 -27.07 49.58 -18.60
CA ILE A 288 -28.19 50.51 -18.58
C ILE A 288 -27.75 51.84 -19.24
N GLY A 289 -26.57 52.35 -18.89
CA GLY A 289 -26.00 53.56 -19.50
C GLY A 289 -25.84 53.44 -21.03
N ALA A 290 -25.34 52.29 -21.51
CA ALA A 290 -25.19 52.01 -22.93
C ALA A 290 -26.52 51.93 -23.67
N VAL A 291 -27.55 51.30 -23.04
CA VAL A 291 -28.91 51.22 -23.61
C VAL A 291 -29.57 52.58 -23.68
N VAL A 292 -29.46 53.41 -22.60
CA VAL A 292 -30.00 54.81 -22.59
C VAL A 292 -29.29 55.66 -23.63
N ALA A 293 -27.95 55.57 -23.76
CA ALA A 293 -27.19 56.30 -24.79
C ALA A 293 -27.60 55.87 -26.22
N ALA A 294 -27.87 54.57 -26.45
CA ALA A 294 -28.35 54.05 -27.71
C ALA A 294 -29.78 54.54 -28.04
N MET A 295 -30.67 54.62 -27.03
CA MET A 295 -32.01 55.17 -27.17
C MET A 295 -32.00 56.64 -27.46
N MET A 296 -31.14 57.45 -26.81
CA MET A 296 -30.98 58.87 -27.06
C MET A 296 -30.43 59.14 -28.48
N ARG A 297 -29.45 58.35 -28.97
CA ARG A 297 -28.99 58.45 -30.35
C ARG A 297 -30.07 58.08 -31.37
N ARG A 298 -30.99 57.15 -31.09
CA ARG A 298 -32.11 56.86 -31.98
C ARG A 298 -33.14 57.97 -32.05
N LYS A 299 -33.24 58.81 -31.03
CA LYS A 299 -34.21 59.92 -31.00
C LYS A 299 -33.71 61.15 -31.76
N SER A 300 -32.43 61.20 -32.10
CA SER A 300 -31.80 62.34 -32.87
C SER A 300 -31.63 62.09 -34.34
N SER A 301 -32.01 60.90 -34.87
CA SER A 301 -31.95 60.61 -36.31
C SER A 301 -33.33 60.15 -36.81
N GLY A 302 -34.21 61.10 -36.90
CA GLY A 302 -35.46 60.94 -37.65
C GLY A 302 -35.18 61.24 -39.10
N GLY A 303 -35.37 60.21 -39.99
CA GLY A 303 -35.39 60.49 -41.40
C GLY A 303 -34.94 59.36 -42.30
N LYS A 304 -35.95 58.70 -42.95
CA LYS A 304 -35.92 58.01 -44.23
C LYS A 304 -35.27 56.62 -44.32
N GLY A 305 -36.07 55.60 -44.39
CA GLY A 305 -36.37 54.87 -45.64
C GLY A 305 -35.33 53.82 -46.07
N GLY A 306 -35.77 52.55 -46.18
CA GLY A 306 -35.25 51.68 -47.23
C GLY A 306 -34.68 50.34 -46.78
N SER A 307 -35.48 49.33 -47.07
CA SER A 307 -35.12 48.04 -47.69
C SER A 307 -34.22 47.01 -46.99
N TYR A 308 -34.86 45.87 -46.77
CA TYR A 308 -34.34 44.51 -46.82
C TYR A 308 -32.85 44.30 -47.17
N SER A 309 -32.16 43.50 -46.37
CA SER A 309 -31.47 42.31 -46.89
C SER A 309 -31.01 41.40 -45.74
N GLN A 310 -31.22 40.13 -45.94
CA GLN A 310 -30.68 38.97 -45.22
C GLN A 310 -29.19 39.03 -45.11
N SER A 311 -28.67 38.65 -43.98
CA SER A 311 -27.52 37.76 -43.78
C SER A 311 -26.84 38.06 -42.45
N VAL A 312 -27.13 37.27 -41.43
CA VAL A 312 -26.16 36.90 -40.37
C VAL A 312 -26.61 35.57 -39.78
N CYS A 313 -26.23 34.50 -40.43
CA CYS A 313 -26.02 33.22 -39.76
C CYS A 313 -24.62 32.75 -40.09
N LYS A 314 -23.66 33.12 -39.28
CA LYS A 314 -22.34 32.49 -39.23
C LYS A 314 -21.63 33.01 -37.99
N TRP A 315 -21.69 32.20 -36.94
CA TRP A 315 -20.71 32.11 -35.83
C TRP A 315 -21.37 31.31 -34.74
N TRP A 316 -21.20 30.02 -34.79
CA TRP A 316 -21.17 28.99 -33.79
C TRP A 316 -21.38 27.66 -34.49
N GLY A 317 -20.26 27.06 -34.87
CA GLY A 317 -20.26 25.70 -35.41
C GLY A 317 -20.54 24.68 -34.30
N TRP A 318 -21.66 24.02 -34.43
CA TRP A 318 -21.94 22.72 -33.84
C TRP A 318 -22.64 21.90 -34.89
N GLU A 319 -21.93 20.89 -35.38
CA GLU A 319 -22.54 19.87 -36.24
C GLU A 319 -23.31 18.90 -35.35
N CYS A 320 -24.57 18.75 -35.65
CA CYS A 320 -25.41 17.65 -35.22
C CYS A 320 -25.22 16.49 -36.20
N GLY A 321 -24.71 15.39 -35.72
CA GLY A 321 -24.58 14.15 -36.47
C GLY A 321 -24.87 12.94 -35.61
N GLY A 322 -26.02 12.31 -35.84
CA GLY A 322 -26.23 10.88 -35.89
C GLY A 322 -26.34 10.08 -34.61
N ALA A 323 -27.53 9.73 -34.27
CA ALA A 323 -27.92 8.67 -33.33
C ALA A 323 -27.37 7.29 -33.72
N HIS A 324 -26.80 6.56 -32.76
CA HIS A 324 -26.91 5.11 -32.69
C HIS A 324 -26.95 4.62 -31.24
N GLN A 325 -27.91 3.73 -31.01
CA GLN A 325 -28.35 3.14 -29.77
C GLN A 325 -27.34 2.18 -29.11
N PRO A 326 -27.54 1.86 -27.83
CA PRO A 326 -26.55 1.17 -26.98
C PRO A 326 -26.69 -0.35 -27.10
N HIS A 327 -25.56 -1.05 -27.17
CA HIS A 327 -25.48 -2.47 -26.89
C HIS A 327 -25.07 -2.70 -25.40
N ASN A 328 -26.04 -3.21 -24.70
CA ASN A 328 -25.91 -3.87 -23.42
C ASN A 328 -24.97 -5.08 -23.55
N SER A 329 -23.86 -5.10 -22.81
CA SER A 329 -23.10 -6.30 -22.59
C SER A 329 -22.73 -6.34 -21.11
N SER A 330 -23.55 -7.05 -20.37
CA SER A 330 -23.30 -7.50 -19.02
C SER A 330 -22.16 -8.53 -19.03
N CYS A 331 -21.01 -8.21 -18.41
CA CYS A 331 -20.00 -9.19 -18.04
C CYS A 331 -20.36 -9.82 -16.69
N PRO A 332 -20.39 -11.14 -16.56
CA PRO A 332 -20.58 -11.80 -15.29
C PRO A 332 -19.29 -11.71 -14.44
N MET A 333 -19.44 -11.26 -13.20
CA MET A 333 -18.41 -11.40 -12.17
C MET A 333 -18.21 -12.89 -11.86
N SER A 334 -17.02 -13.39 -12.13
CA SER A 334 -16.52 -14.62 -11.51
C SER A 334 -15.85 -14.29 -10.18
N PRO A 335 -16.08 -15.06 -9.12
CA PRO A 335 -15.37 -14.88 -7.86
C PRO A 335 -13.93 -15.38 -8.02
N ALA A 336 -12.99 -14.48 -7.94
CA ALA A 336 -11.58 -14.79 -7.90
C ALA A 336 -11.24 -15.41 -6.54
N GLY A 337 -10.97 -16.70 -6.50
CA GLY A 337 -10.25 -17.36 -5.42
C GLY A 337 -8.78 -16.91 -5.49
N SER A 338 -8.35 -16.15 -4.52
CA SER A 338 -6.97 -15.67 -4.44
C SER A 338 -6.16 -16.65 -3.60
N ASP A 339 -5.38 -17.51 -4.24
CA ASP A 339 -4.32 -18.28 -3.59
C ASP A 339 -3.07 -17.38 -3.51
N HIS A 340 -2.80 -16.83 -2.33
CA HIS A 340 -1.63 -15.99 -2.09
C HIS A 340 -0.48 -16.83 -1.57
N VAL A 341 0.63 -16.84 -2.29
CA VAL A 341 1.91 -17.46 -1.88
C VAL A 341 2.98 -16.38 -1.79
N LEU A 342 3.56 -16.22 -0.62
CA LEU A 342 4.64 -15.26 -0.36
C LEU A 342 5.98 -15.98 -0.55
N PHE A 343 6.85 -15.49 -1.46
CA PHE A 343 8.15 -16.08 -1.75
C PHE A 343 9.30 -15.22 -1.26
N LEU A 344 10.24 -15.83 -0.56
CA LEU A 344 11.55 -15.27 -0.24
C LEU A 344 12.64 -16.22 -0.74
N PHE A 345 13.70 -15.70 -1.31
CA PHE A 345 14.75 -16.36 -2.06
C PHE A 345 15.36 -17.65 -1.52
N TYR A 346 15.56 -18.60 -2.39
CA TYR A 346 16.38 -19.78 -2.18
C TYR A 346 17.45 -19.89 -3.28
N PRO A 347 18.73 -19.91 -2.99
CA PRO A 347 19.74 -20.40 -3.92
C PRO A 347 20.26 -21.76 -3.45
N SER A 348 20.24 -22.69 -4.35
CA SER A 348 20.93 -23.98 -4.32
C SER A 348 20.07 -25.23 -4.20
N GLN A 349 20.19 -25.95 -5.23
CA GLN A 349 19.89 -27.34 -5.52
C GLN A 349 19.67 -28.25 -4.31
N ARG A 350 18.38 -28.52 -4.01
CA ARG A 350 17.81 -29.84 -3.70
C ARG A 350 16.31 -29.69 -3.52
N GLN A 351 15.55 -30.61 -4.08
CA GLN A 351 14.12 -30.69 -3.92
C GLN A 351 13.75 -30.73 -2.44
N CYS A 352 12.86 -29.83 -2.01
CA CYS A 352 12.25 -29.98 -0.69
C CYS A 352 11.58 -31.35 -0.62
N PRO A 353 11.86 -32.19 0.38
CA PRO A 353 11.11 -33.42 0.58
C PRO A 353 9.65 -33.03 0.79
N GLY A 354 8.76 -33.60 -0.03
CA GLY A 354 7.35 -33.23 -0.05
C GLY A 354 6.71 -33.24 1.35
N LEU A 355 5.89 -32.23 1.59
CA LEU A 355 4.99 -32.12 2.76
C LEU A 355 4.17 -33.38 2.97
#